data_2369fd855953f4d5301fd417fe9e8462
#
_entry.id   2369fd855953f4d5301fd417fe9e8462
#
_cell.length_a   1.000
_cell.length_b   1.000
_cell.length_c   1.000
_cell.angle_alpha   90.00
_cell.angle_beta   90.00
_cell.angle_gamma   90.00
#
_symmetry.space_group_name_H-M   'P 1'
#
loop_
_entity.id
_entity.type
_entity.pdbx_description
1 polymer ?
#
loop_
_entity_poly.entity_id
_entity_poly.type
_entity_poly.pdbx_seq_one_letter_code
_entity_poly.pdbx_strand_id
1 'polypeptide(L)'
;LGARLWAYQAERFPLVKHGVLIAAFGASATCLSALLRGGAPSVLAIVVAVLVLFGFFFQLRVADEHKDNEDDTKFRPERPVPRGLVTLAELRVVAIGVGVTQVALTVALDWRLLGPLLLVWAWMAVMTKEFFVPAWLKKRPIIYMMSHMAIMPLIDLYATACDWLPAGVALHENFGLTLGAFLLLSLVNGSVIEIARKSWAPEMER
;
A
#
# COMPACT_ATOMS: atom_id res chain seq x y z
N LEU A 1 -15.53 19.96 -6.31
CA LEU A 1 -14.46 19.04 -5.92
C LEU A 1 -14.89 17.58 -6.13
N GLY A 2 -16.03 17.11 -5.61
CA GLY A 2 -16.45 15.72 -5.68
C GLY A 2 -16.44 15.10 -7.08
N ALA A 3 -17.05 15.77 -8.08
CA ALA A 3 -17.04 15.27 -9.46
C ALA A 3 -15.64 15.16 -10.08
N ARG A 4 -14.73 16.09 -9.72
CA ARG A 4 -13.33 16.06 -10.18
C ARG A 4 -12.56 14.91 -9.55
N LEU A 5 -12.72 14.66 -8.25
CA LEU A 5 -12.12 13.52 -7.56
C LEU A 5 -12.70 12.19 -8.06
N TRP A 6 -13.98 12.16 -8.41
CA TRP A 6 -14.60 10.98 -9.03
C TRP A 6 -13.97 10.66 -10.40
N ALA A 7 -13.74 11.67 -11.24
CA ALA A 7 -13.05 11.50 -12.51
C ALA A 7 -11.58 11.07 -12.29
N TYR A 8 -10.88 11.71 -11.34
CA TYR A 8 -9.50 11.33 -10.99
C TYR A 8 -9.40 9.86 -10.60
N GLN A 9 -10.28 9.38 -9.69
CA GLN A 9 -10.21 7.98 -9.26
C GLN A 9 -10.47 7.03 -10.42
N ALA A 10 -11.38 7.34 -11.34
CA ALA A 10 -11.69 6.48 -12.47
C ALA A 10 -10.48 6.26 -13.39
N GLU A 11 -9.61 7.26 -13.51
CA GLU A 11 -8.42 7.21 -14.37
C GLU A 11 -7.17 6.69 -13.66
N ARG A 12 -6.97 7.06 -12.40
CA ARG A 12 -5.69 6.84 -11.70
C ARG A 12 -5.74 5.81 -10.59
N PHE A 13 -6.92 5.60 -10.01
CA PHE A 13 -7.14 4.66 -8.92
C PHE A 13 -8.56 4.05 -8.98
N PRO A 14 -8.91 3.31 -10.05
CA PRO A 14 -10.25 2.78 -10.24
C PRO A 14 -10.73 1.96 -9.05
N LEU A 15 -11.68 2.53 -8.27
CA LEU A 15 -12.12 2.00 -6.97
C LEU A 15 -12.58 0.54 -7.05
N VAL A 16 -13.31 0.16 -8.09
CA VAL A 16 -13.82 -1.22 -8.23
C VAL A 16 -12.67 -2.19 -8.50
N LYS A 17 -11.82 -1.89 -9.49
CA LYS A 17 -10.73 -2.78 -9.88
C LYS A 17 -9.71 -2.94 -8.76
N HIS A 18 -9.24 -1.83 -8.18
CA HIS A 18 -8.31 -1.87 -7.04
C HIS A 18 -8.98 -2.43 -5.79
N GLY A 19 -10.26 -2.08 -5.54
CA GLY A 19 -10.99 -2.53 -4.37
C GLY A 19 -11.11 -4.04 -4.27
N VAL A 20 -11.46 -4.73 -5.36
CA VAL A 20 -11.53 -6.19 -5.38
C VAL A 20 -10.16 -6.81 -5.09
N LEU A 21 -9.09 -6.29 -5.73
CA LEU A 21 -7.74 -6.80 -5.54
C LEU A 21 -7.25 -6.58 -4.10
N ILE A 22 -7.43 -5.35 -3.58
CA ILE A 22 -7.02 -5.00 -2.21
C ILE A 22 -7.83 -5.77 -1.17
N ALA A 23 -9.14 -5.98 -1.42
CA ALA A 23 -9.98 -6.78 -0.54
C ALA A 23 -9.52 -8.24 -0.49
N ALA A 24 -9.24 -8.84 -1.65
CA ALA A 24 -8.69 -10.19 -1.71
C ALA A 24 -7.33 -10.28 -0.99
N PHE A 25 -6.44 -9.32 -1.21
CA PHE A 25 -5.13 -9.24 -0.58
C PHE A 25 -5.23 -9.10 0.95
N GLY A 26 -5.95 -8.10 1.45
CA GLY A 26 -6.11 -7.87 2.89
C GLY A 26 -6.88 -8.99 3.60
N ALA A 27 -7.96 -9.49 3.01
CA ALA A 27 -8.71 -10.59 3.58
C ALA A 27 -7.88 -11.89 3.65
N SER A 28 -7.11 -12.22 2.58
CA SER A 28 -6.27 -13.41 2.57
C SER A 28 -5.17 -13.36 3.63
N ALA A 29 -4.51 -12.21 3.81
CA ALA A 29 -3.49 -12.02 4.85
C ALA A 29 -4.08 -12.18 6.26
N THR A 30 -5.23 -11.54 6.53
CA THR A 30 -5.93 -11.64 7.82
C THR A 30 -6.42 -13.08 8.09
N CYS A 31 -6.99 -13.74 7.08
CA CYS A 31 -7.42 -15.14 7.19
C CYS A 31 -6.24 -16.09 7.40
N LEU A 32 -5.13 -15.89 6.71
CA LEU A 32 -3.92 -16.68 6.92
C LEU A 32 -3.43 -16.58 8.35
N SER A 33 -3.38 -15.36 8.92
CA SER A 33 -3.02 -15.15 10.34
C SER A 33 -3.91 -15.96 11.26
N ALA A 34 -5.24 -15.91 11.06
CA ALA A 34 -6.19 -16.67 11.86
C ALA A 34 -5.99 -18.18 11.76
N LEU A 35 -5.74 -18.70 10.55
CA LEU A 35 -5.44 -20.11 10.34
C LEU A 35 -4.15 -20.54 11.04
N LEU A 36 -3.09 -19.73 10.96
CA LEU A 36 -1.80 -20.02 11.60
C LEU A 36 -1.89 -20.11 13.12
N ARG A 37 -2.77 -19.33 13.75
CA ARG A 37 -3.03 -19.42 15.20
C ARG A 37 -4.06 -20.48 15.59
N GLY A 38 -4.63 -21.22 14.61
CA GLY A 38 -5.66 -22.24 14.85
C GLY A 38 -7.04 -21.67 15.19
N GLY A 39 -7.34 -20.44 14.73
CA GLY A 39 -8.61 -19.75 14.99
C GLY A 39 -9.36 -19.35 13.72
N ALA A 40 -10.49 -18.68 13.91
CA ALA A 40 -11.25 -18.06 12.83
C ALA A 40 -10.98 -16.56 12.79
N PRO A 41 -10.93 -15.93 11.60
CA PRO A 41 -10.75 -14.49 11.48
C PRO A 41 -12.00 -13.75 11.94
N SER A 42 -11.81 -12.62 12.62
CA SER A 42 -12.90 -11.69 12.90
C SER A 42 -13.29 -10.93 11.63
N VAL A 43 -14.60 -10.85 11.36
CA VAL A 43 -15.12 -10.03 10.23
C VAL A 43 -14.70 -8.56 10.40
N LEU A 44 -14.71 -8.04 11.63
CA LEU A 44 -14.26 -6.68 11.93
C LEU A 44 -12.77 -6.50 11.58
N ALA A 45 -11.92 -7.46 11.93
CA ALA A 45 -10.50 -7.44 11.59
C ALA A 45 -10.28 -7.40 10.07
N ILE A 46 -11.00 -8.24 9.31
CA ILE A 46 -10.94 -8.24 7.85
C ILE A 46 -11.37 -6.88 7.28
N VAL A 47 -12.50 -6.34 7.72
CA VAL A 47 -13.02 -5.06 7.24
C VAL A 47 -12.03 -3.92 7.52
N VAL A 48 -11.51 -3.85 8.75
CA VAL A 48 -10.52 -2.82 9.11
C VAL A 48 -9.23 -2.99 8.28
N ALA A 49 -8.71 -4.20 8.16
CA ALA A 49 -7.53 -4.47 7.34
C ALA A 49 -7.75 -3.98 5.90
N VAL A 50 -8.85 -4.40 5.25
CA VAL A 50 -9.16 -4.02 3.86
C VAL A 50 -9.27 -2.50 3.70
N LEU A 51 -9.99 -1.81 4.59
CA LEU A 51 -10.16 -0.35 4.51
C LEU A 51 -8.84 0.40 4.73
N VAL A 52 -8.03 -0.03 5.67
CA VAL A 52 -6.73 0.59 5.93
C VAL A 52 -5.76 0.31 4.79
N LEU A 53 -5.72 -0.89 4.25
CA LEU A 53 -4.92 -1.23 3.08
C LEU A 53 -5.33 -0.39 1.87
N PHE A 54 -6.64 -0.20 1.66
CA PHE A 54 -7.13 0.67 0.60
C PHE A 54 -6.56 2.09 0.73
N GLY A 55 -6.51 2.60 1.96
CA GLY A 55 -5.88 3.87 2.28
C GLY A 55 -4.39 3.90 1.93
N PHE A 56 -3.61 2.85 2.26
CA PHE A 56 -2.19 2.77 1.91
C PHE A 56 -1.96 2.82 0.40
N PHE A 57 -2.70 2.02 -0.37
CA PHE A 57 -2.55 2.02 -1.83
C PHE A 57 -2.96 3.36 -2.46
N PHE A 58 -3.99 4.01 -1.92
CA PHE A 58 -4.35 5.36 -2.34
C PHE A 58 -3.24 6.38 -2.01
N GLN A 59 -2.68 6.34 -0.80
CA GLN A 59 -1.57 7.23 -0.40
C GLN A 59 -0.32 7.00 -1.25
N LEU A 60 0.01 5.74 -1.58
CA LEU A 60 1.09 5.41 -2.53
C LEU A 60 0.83 6.06 -3.90
N ARG A 61 -0.40 5.97 -4.41
CA ARG A 61 -0.77 6.64 -5.67
C ARG A 61 -0.59 8.15 -5.58
N VAL A 62 -1.02 8.79 -4.49
CA VAL A 62 -0.84 10.23 -4.28
C VAL A 62 0.66 10.59 -4.17
N ALA A 63 1.47 9.75 -3.53
CA ALA A 63 2.92 9.95 -3.48
C ALA A 63 3.57 9.89 -4.87
N ASP A 64 3.14 8.94 -5.72
CA ASP A 64 3.58 8.85 -7.12
C ASP A 64 3.22 10.12 -7.90
N GLU A 65 1.98 10.64 -7.76
CA GLU A 65 1.57 11.89 -8.44
C GLU A 65 2.48 13.07 -8.07
N HIS A 66 2.94 13.14 -6.80
CA HIS A 66 3.87 14.18 -6.37
C HIS A 66 5.28 13.97 -6.93
N LYS A 67 5.74 12.71 -6.95
CA LYS A 67 7.08 12.36 -7.41
C LYS A 67 7.24 12.56 -8.91
N ASP A 68 6.25 12.11 -9.68
CA ASP A 68 6.33 12.06 -11.14
C ASP A 68 5.77 13.34 -11.81
N ASN A 69 5.32 14.34 -11.04
CA ASN A 69 4.61 15.52 -11.57
C ASN A 69 5.38 16.30 -12.65
N GLU A 70 6.69 16.46 -12.50
CA GLU A 70 7.52 17.17 -13.49
C GLU A 70 7.59 16.40 -14.82
N ASP A 71 7.84 15.09 -14.73
CA ASP A 71 7.91 14.21 -15.89
C ASP A 71 6.53 14.06 -16.56
N ASP A 72 5.47 13.90 -15.77
CA ASP A 72 4.11 13.81 -16.27
C ASP A 72 3.65 15.11 -16.95
N THR A 73 3.98 16.26 -16.40
CA THR A 73 3.68 17.55 -17.05
C THR A 73 4.37 17.68 -18.41
N LYS A 74 5.56 17.13 -18.54
CA LYS A 74 6.37 17.22 -19.77
C LYS A 74 6.00 16.17 -20.82
N PHE A 75 5.74 14.93 -20.39
CA PHE A 75 5.60 13.79 -21.29
C PHE A 75 4.19 13.21 -21.36
N ARG A 76 3.30 13.54 -20.40
CA ARG A 76 1.93 13.01 -20.26
C ARG A 76 0.96 14.11 -19.84
N PRO A 77 0.86 15.22 -20.59
CA PRO A 77 0.05 16.38 -20.22
C PRO A 77 -1.46 16.08 -20.12
N GLU A 78 -1.91 14.97 -20.70
CA GLU A 78 -3.30 14.49 -20.65
C GLU A 78 -3.70 13.92 -19.26
N ARG A 79 -2.73 13.62 -18.40
CA ARG A 79 -3.02 13.08 -17.05
C ARG A 79 -3.78 14.08 -16.17
N PRO A 80 -4.59 13.61 -15.19
CA PRO A 80 -5.47 14.46 -14.39
C PRO A 80 -4.78 15.63 -13.68
N VAL A 81 -3.59 15.45 -13.13
CA VAL A 81 -2.85 16.52 -12.44
C VAL A 81 -2.26 17.51 -13.43
N PRO A 82 -1.47 17.10 -14.45
CA PRO A 82 -0.94 18.01 -15.46
C PRO A 82 -2.01 18.84 -16.18
N ARG A 83 -3.15 18.24 -16.55
CA ARG A 83 -4.24 18.97 -17.22
C ARG A 83 -5.11 19.84 -16.29
N GLY A 84 -4.79 19.90 -15.00
CA GLY A 84 -5.48 20.73 -14.04
C GLY A 84 -6.85 20.22 -13.57
N LEU A 85 -7.19 18.93 -13.81
CA LEU A 85 -8.43 18.35 -13.32
C LEU A 85 -8.46 18.33 -11.78
N VAL A 86 -7.34 17.96 -11.15
CA VAL A 86 -7.12 18.03 -9.70
C VAL A 86 -5.73 18.57 -9.42
N THR A 87 -5.56 19.21 -8.28
CA THR A 87 -4.25 19.73 -7.85
C THR A 87 -3.57 18.77 -6.87
N LEU A 88 -2.24 18.81 -6.82
CA LEU A 88 -1.48 18.07 -5.82
C LEU A 88 -1.87 18.44 -4.38
N ALA A 89 -2.24 19.72 -4.16
CA ALA A 89 -2.71 20.16 -2.84
C ALA A 89 -4.04 19.52 -2.45
N GLU A 90 -5.00 19.41 -3.39
CA GLU A 90 -6.27 18.72 -3.16
C GLU A 90 -6.04 17.24 -2.85
N LEU A 91 -5.18 16.56 -3.61
CA LEU A 91 -4.85 15.15 -3.37
C LEU A 91 -4.18 14.94 -2.01
N ARG A 92 -3.31 15.86 -1.59
CA ARG A 92 -2.67 15.82 -0.26
C ARG A 92 -3.70 15.94 0.86
N VAL A 93 -4.65 16.85 0.75
CA VAL A 93 -5.73 16.99 1.75
C VAL A 93 -6.55 15.71 1.86
N VAL A 94 -6.91 15.10 0.72
CA VAL A 94 -7.63 13.81 0.72
C VAL A 94 -6.78 12.71 1.37
N ALA A 95 -5.47 12.62 1.03
CA ALA A 95 -4.57 11.62 1.60
C ALA A 95 -4.41 11.78 3.13
N ILE A 96 -4.40 13.03 3.63
CA ILE A 96 -4.40 13.29 5.09
C ILE A 96 -5.72 12.82 5.72
N GLY A 97 -6.86 13.13 5.10
CA GLY A 97 -8.17 12.65 5.57
C GLY A 97 -8.25 11.12 5.63
N VAL A 98 -7.72 10.44 4.61
CA VAL A 98 -7.56 8.98 4.60
C VAL A 98 -6.67 8.53 5.76
N GLY A 99 -5.56 9.19 6.03
CA GLY A 99 -4.67 8.90 7.15
C GLY A 99 -5.37 9.02 8.51
N VAL A 100 -6.16 10.07 8.71
CA VAL A 100 -6.98 10.22 9.94
C VAL A 100 -7.96 9.06 10.09
N THR A 101 -8.61 8.66 9.00
CA THR A 101 -9.53 7.51 9.01
C THR A 101 -8.79 6.21 9.32
N GLN A 102 -7.61 5.99 8.77
CA GLN A 102 -6.76 4.83 9.08
C GLN A 102 -6.41 4.78 10.57
N VAL A 103 -6.01 5.90 11.18
CA VAL A 103 -5.75 5.96 12.64
C VAL A 103 -7.00 5.61 13.43
N ALA A 104 -8.15 6.21 13.09
CA ALA A 104 -9.41 5.95 13.79
C ALA A 104 -9.81 4.47 13.73
N LEU A 105 -9.76 3.85 12.55
CA LEU A 105 -10.07 2.43 12.35
C LEU A 105 -9.07 1.52 13.11
N THR A 106 -7.80 1.86 13.03
CA THR A 106 -6.72 1.14 13.71
C THR A 106 -6.91 1.14 15.21
N VAL A 107 -7.14 2.31 15.82
CA VAL A 107 -7.35 2.45 17.27
C VAL A 107 -8.66 1.80 17.70
N ALA A 108 -9.73 1.90 16.89
CA ALA A 108 -11.01 1.27 17.18
C ALA A 108 -10.92 -0.27 17.21
N LEU A 109 -10.05 -0.87 16.40
CA LEU A 109 -9.81 -2.31 16.42
C LEU A 109 -8.87 -2.71 17.57
N ASP A 110 -7.69 -2.12 17.62
CA ASP A 110 -6.69 -2.31 18.67
C ASP A 110 -5.60 -1.24 18.58
N TRP A 111 -5.38 -0.47 19.64
CA TRP A 111 -4.39 0.61 19.66
C TRP A 111 -2.95 0.13 19.36
N ARG A 112 -2.61 -1.13 19.64
CA ARG A 112 -1.29 -1.73 19.39
C ARG A 112 -0.98 -1.78 17.88
N LEU A 113 -1.99 -1.76 17.02
CA LEU A 113 -1.85 -1.68 15.57
C LEU A 113 -1.25 -0.36 15.09
N LEU A 114 -1.18 0.67 15.93
CA LEU A 114 -0.47 1.90 15.61
C LEU A 114 1.02 1.65 15.28
N GLY A 115 1.65 0.66 15.92
CA GLY A 115 3.03 0.29 15.61
C GLY A 115 3.21 -0.13 14.13
N PRO A 116 2.53 -1.18 13.66
CA PRO A 116 2.54 -1.56 12.24
C PRO A 116 2.07 -0.45 11.30
N LEU A 117 1.04 0.34 11.65
CA LEU A 117 0.58 1.48 10.85
C LEU A 117 1.70 2.51 10.64
N LEU A 118 2.33 2.93 11.72
CA LEU A 118 3.41 3.91 11.67
C LEU A 118 4.64 3.37 10.93
N LEU A 119 4.91 2.07 11.02
CA LEU A 119 6.00 1.42 10.27
C LEU A 119 5.75 1.52 8.76
N VAL A 120 4.53 1.24 8.29
CA VAL A 120 4.16 1.40 6.88
C VAL A 120 4.33 2.86 6.44
N TRP A 121 3.82 3.82 7.21
CA TRP A 121 3.95 5.24 6.88
C TRP A 121 5.40 5.74 6.89
N ALA A 122 6.21 5.29 7.85
CA ALA A 122 7.63 5.64 7.89
C ALA A 122 8.35 5.12 6.64
N TRP A 123 8.07 3.88 6.23
CA TRP A 123 8.64 3.33 5.00
C TRP A 123 8.19 4.09 3.76
N MET A 124 6.89 4.39 3.64
CA MET A 124 6.35 5.21 2.55
C MET A 124 7.03 6.58 2.48
N ALA A 125 7.23 7.24 3.61
CA ALA A 125 7.89 8.55 3.66
C ALA A 125 9.34 8.49 3.18
N VAL A 126 10.11 7.49 3.63
CA VAL A 126 11.50 7.28 3.21
C VAL A 126 11.58 6.87 1.73
N MET A 127 10.69 6.01 1.28
CA MET A 127 10.58 5.56 -0.11
C MET A 127 10.24 6.73 -1.06
N THR A 128 9.31 7.62 -0.67
CA THR A 128 8.96 8.82 -1.45
C THR A 128 10.16 9.77 -1.61
N LYS A 129 11.09 9.77 -0.65
CA LYS A 129 12.35 10.53 -0.72
C LYS A 129 13.50 9.74 -1.36
N GLU A 130 13.20 8.60 -1.99
CA GLU A 130 14.19 7.68 -2.57
C GLU A 130 15.34 7.38 -1.60
N PHE A 131 14.99 7.15 -0.33
CA PHE A 131 15.93 6.84 0.76
C PHE A 131 17.06 7.88 0.92
N PHE A 132 16.80 9.12 0.51
CA PHE A 132 17.73 10.25 0.50
C PHE A 132 18.99 10.04 -0.37
N VAL A 133 18.98 9.01 -1.24
CA VAL A 133 20.11 8.66 -2.12
C VAL A 133 19.64 8.39 -3.57
N PRO A 134 18.86 9.29 -4.21
CA PRO A 134 18.22 9.03 -5.49
C PRO A 134 19.20 8.70 -6.60
N ALA A 135 20.32 9.43 -6.71
CA ALA A 135 21.32 9.22 -7.74
C ALA A 135 22.04 7.86 -7.60
N TRP A 136 22.21 7.37 -6.37
CA TRP A 136 22.81 6.07 -6.09
C TRP A 136 21.84 4.92 -6.40
N LEU A 137 20.56 5.08 -6.04
CA LEU A 137 19.51 4.10 -6.30
C LEU A 137 19.22 3.95 -7.79
N LYS A 138 19.11 5.05 -8.54
CA LYS A 138 18.85 5.02 -9.99
C LYS A 138 19.89 4.22 -10.78
N LYS A 139 21.14 4.16 -10.29
CA LYS A 139 22.22 3.34 -10.90
C LYS A 139 22.12 1.85 -10.55
N ARG A 140 21.19 1.44 -9.67
CA ARG A 140 21.06 0.07 -9.16
C ARG A 140 19.61 -0.41 -9.21
N PRO A 141 19.10 -0.77 -10.39
CA PRO A 141 17.68 -1.04 -10.60
C PRO A 141 17.13 -2.16 -9.74
N ILE A 142 17.93 -3.19 -9.43
CA ILE A 142 17.51 -4.28 -8.54
C ILE A 142 17.32 -3.77 -7.11
N ILE A 143 18.27 -2.99 -6.58
CA ILE A 143 18.17 -2.43 -5.22
C ILE A 143 17.02 -1.43 -5.16
N TYR A 144 16.84 -0.62 -6.20
CA TYR A 144 15.71 0.29 -6.33
C TYR A 144 14.37 -0.48 -6.23
N MET A 145 14.22 -1.53 -7.03
CA MET A 145 13.03 -2.37 -7.03
C MET A 145 12.79 -3.02 -5.67
N MET A 146 13.82 -3.67 -5.10
CA MET A 146 13.69 -4.38 -3.83
C MET A 146 13.35 -3.44 -2.67
N SER A 147 13.98 -2.27 -2.60
CA SER A 147 13.68 -1.27 -1.57
C SER A 147 12.26 -0.71 -1.67
N HIS A 148 11.72 -0.56 -2.89
CA HIS A 148 10.34 -0.12 -3.09
C HIS A 148 9.34 -1.26 -2.82
N MET A 149 9.64 -2.48 -3.27
CA MET A 149 8.75 -3.63 -3.02
C MET A 149 8.72 -4.07 -1.56
N ALA A 150 9.68 -3.65 -0.72
CA ALA A 150 9.64 -3.89 0.71
C ALA A 150 8.43 -3.25 1.42
N ILE A 151 7.70 -2.36 0.77
CA ILE A 151 6.41 -1.86 1.27
C ILE A 151 5.36 -2.98 1.34
N MET A 152 5.40 -3.97 0.44
CA MET A 152 4.40 -5.04 0.37
C MET A 152 4.37 -5.91 1.63
N PRO A 153 5.51 -6.49 2.09
CA PRO A 153 5.51 -7.21 3.36
C PRO A 153 5.16 -6.35 4.57
N LEU A 154 5.40 -5.05 4.55
CA LEU A 154 4.99 -4.17 5.65
C LEU A 154 3.47 -3.97 5.68
N ILE A 155 2.83 -3.84 4.52
CA ILE A 155 1.37 -3.80 4.38
C ILE A 155 0.76 -5.14 4.82
N ASP A 156 1.35 -6.27 4.43
CA ASP A 156 0.93 -7.60 4.87
C ASP A 156 1.12 -7.81 6.37
N LEU A 157 2.20 -7.28 6.95
CA LEU A 157 2.41 -7.28 8.39
C LEU A 157 1.27 -6.54 9.11
N TYR A 158 0.84 -5.39 8.60
CA TYR A 158 -0.31 -4.68 9.14
C TYR A 158 -1.60 -5.50 9.02
N ALA A 159 -1.88 -6.08 7.84
CA ALA A 159 -3.07 -6.87 7.59
C ALA A 159 -3.16 -8.11 8.50
N THR A 160 -2.06 -8.84 8.65
CA THR A 160 -1.99 -9.99 9.57
C THR A 160 -2.11 -9.54 11.03
N ALA A 161 -1.51 -8.39 11.38
CA ALA A 161 -1.56 -7.85 12.74
C ALA A 161 -3.00 -7.50 13.18
N CYS A 162 -3.88 -7.12 12.24
CA CYS A 162 -5.30 -6.92 12.53
C CYS A 162 -6.00 -8.15 13.13
N ASP A 163 -5.45 -9.35 12.92
CA ASP A 163 -5.97 -10.59 13.51
C ASP A 163 -5.23 -10.99 14.80
N TRP A 164 -3.89 -11.15 14.72
CA TRP A 164 -3.16 -11.76 15.83
C TRP A 164 -2.96 -10.83 17.04
N LEU A 165 -2.87 -9.48 16.83
CA LEU A 165 -2.75 -8.54 17.95
C LEU A 165 -4.02 -8.49 18.83
N PRO A 166 -5.23 -8.26 18.27
CA PRO A 166 -6.45 -8.31 19.08
C PRO A 166 -6.70 -9.68 19.73
N ALA A 167 -6.26 -10.76 19.08
CA ALA A 167 -6.34 -12.11 19.64
C ALA A 167 -5.34 -12.36 20.78
N GLY A 168 -4.44 -11.40 21.07
CA GLY A 168 -3.44 -11.52 22.13
C GLY A 168 -2.36 -12.57 21.88
N VAL A 169 -2.13 -12.94 20.62
CA VAL A 169 -1.13 -13.94 20.25
C VAL A 169 0.26 -13.32 20.29
N ALA A 170 1.17 -13.95 21.03
CA ALA A 170 2.58 -13.56 21.01
C ALA A 170 3.27 -14.15 19.78
N LEU A 171 4.29 -13.44 19.28
CA LEU A 171 5.17 -13.95 18.23
C LEU A 171 6.11 -15.03 18.82
N HIS A 172 5.59 -16.24 19.01
CA HIS A 172 6.39 -17.41 19.40
C HIS A 172 7.04 -18.04 18.16
N GLU A 173 8.03 -18.91 18.35
CA GLU A 173 8.89 -19.45 17.29
C GLU A 173 8.15 -19.94 16.05
N ASN A 174 7.17 -20.82 16.20
CA ASN A 174 6.46 -21.38 15.05
C ASN A 174 5.59 -20.36 14.30
N PHE A 175 4.83 -19.53 15.03
CA PHE A 175 4.00 -18.50 14.43
C PHE A 175 4.87 -17.41 13.77
N GLY A 176 5.89 -16.93 14.48
CA GLY A 176 6.80 -15.91 13.98
C GLY A 176 7.59 -16.36 12.75
N LEU A 177 8.05 -17.61 12.71
CA LEU A 177 8.76 -18.18 11.57
C LEU A 177 7.85 -18.27 10.33
N THR A 178 6.61 -18.76 10.50
CA THR A 178 5.66 -18.90 9.39
C THR A 178 5.19 -17.53 8.88
N LEU A 179 4.96 -16.58 9.78
CA LEU A 179 4.66 -15.21 9.41
C LEU A 179 5.82 -14.59 8.62
N GLY A 180 7.06 -14.78 9.09
CA GLY A 180 8.26 -14.31 8.39
C GLY A 180 8.39 -14.89 6.98
N ALA A 181 8.11 -16.17 6.80
CA ALA A 181 8.09 -16.82 5.49
C ALA A 181 7.00 -16.22 4.58
N PHE A 182 5.81 -15.94 5.12
CA PHE A 182 4.75 -15.27 4.36
C PHE A 182 5.16 -13.85 3.94
N LEU A 183 5.76 -13.06 4.82
CA LEU A 183 6.24 -11.73 4.49
C LEU A 183 7.36 -11.75 3.43
N LEU A 184 8.24 -12.75 3.48
CA LEU A 184 9.25 -12.95 2.45
C LEU A 184 8.61 -13.32 1.10
N LEU A 185 7.60 -14.20 1.11
CA LEU A 185 6.82 -14.53 -0.09
C LEU A 185 6.13 -13.30 -0.68
N SER A 186 5.57 -12.43 0.16
CA SER A 186 4.98 -11.14 -0.25
C SER A 186 6.00 -10.25 -0.99
N LEU A 187 7.21 -10.12 -0.46
CA LEU A 187 8.29 -9.37 -1.10
C LEU A 187 8.65 -9.94 -2.47
N VAL A 188 8.81 -11.26 -2.55
CA VAL A 188 9.14 -11.95 -3.80
C VAL A 188 8.01 -11.79 -4.82
N ASN A 189 6.77 -11.99 -4.42
CA ASN A 189 5.61 -11.86 -5.29
C ASN A 189 5.46 -10.41 -5.82
N GLY A 190 5.59 -9.41 -4.96
CA GLY A 190 5.61 -8.01 -5.37
C GLY A 190 6.72 -7.71 -6.38
N SER A 191 7.91 -8.26 -6.17
CA SER A 191 9.04 -8.10 -7.08
C SER A 191 8.80 -8.76 -8.44
N VAL A 192 8.19 -9.95 -8.46
CA VAL A 192 7.82 -10.66 -9.70
C VAL A 192 6.79 -9.85 -10.49
N ILE A 193 5.76 -9.33 -9.83
CA ILE A 193 4.73 -8.50 -10.46
C ILE A 193 5.36 -7.23 -11.06
N GLU A 194 6.27 -6.58 -10.34
CA GLU A 194 6.94 -5.37 -10.82
C GLU A 194 7.85 -5.66 -12.03
N ILE A 195 8.56 -6.78 -12.03
CA ILE A 195 9.36 -7.22 -13.19
C ILE A 195 8.44 -7.49 -14.39
N ALA A 196 7.35 -8.23 -14.18
CA ALA A 196 6.39 -8.54 -15.23
C ALA A 196 5.79 -7.25 -15.84
N ARG A 197 5.40 -6.29 -14.99
CA ARG A 197 4.87 -4.99 -15.41
C ARG A 197 5.86 -4.22 -16.29
N LYS A 198 7.15 -4.23 -15.94
CA LYS A 198 8.21 -3.55 -16.71
C LYS A 198 8.63 -4.29 -17.97
N SER A 199 8.29 -5.58 -18.07
CA SER A 199 8.62 -6.41 -19.25
C SER A 199 7.51 -6.39 -20.31
N TRP A 200 6.42 -5.65 -20.08
CA TRP A 200 5.35 -5.51 -21.08
C TRP A 200 5.83 -4.68 -22.26
N ALA A 201 5.35 -5.06 -23.45
CA ALA A 201 5.68 -4.33 -24.67
C ALA A 201 5.15 -2.87 -24.61
N PRO A 202 5.84 -1.89 -25.21
CA PRO A 202 5.44 -0.49 -25.19
C PRO A 202 4.02 -0.22 -25.70
N GLU A 203 3.48 -1.09 -26.56
CA GLU A 203 2.11 -1.00 -27.06
C GLU A 203 1.05 -1.28 -25.99
N MET A 204 1.42 -1.96 -24.90
CA MET A 204 0.53 -2.28 -23.76
C MET A 204 0.51 -1.17 -22.69
N GLU A 205 1.39 -0.19 -22.79
CA GLU A 205 1.49 0.95 -21.86
C GLU A 205 0.63 2.17 -22.29
N ARG A 206 -0.13 2.05 -23.38
CA ARG A 206 -0.99 3.13 -23.92
C ARG A 206 -2.37 3.16 -23.31
#